data_3865e2ff329788a4ef6f93acea39cb2c
#
_entry.id   3865e2ff329788a4ef6f93acea39cb2c
#
_cell.length_a   1.000
_cell.length_b   1.000
_cell.length_c   1.000
_cell.angle_alpha   90.00
_cell.angle_beta   90.00
_cell.angle_gamma   90.00
#
_symmetry.space_group_name_H-M   'P 1'
#
loop_
_entity.id
_entity.type
_entity.pdbx_description
1 polymer ?
#
loop_
_entity_poly.entity_id
_entity_poly.type
_entity_poly.pdbx_seq_one_letter_code
_entity_poly.pdbx_strand_id
1 'polypeptide(L)'
;SSWADEPRLLTTAMLRLTRIEDGIRAEISLAGHCLPVVVRGRVAEHVGAPGMLLGAFADVRIGTATVDLSPGDLLLLHTDGVTEARRHGVEFGEARLLKLLSAMADPRPDDTVEHVLGSVDWYRTTAPDDMAVLVIRAT
;
A
#
# COMPACT_ATOMS: atom_id res chain seq x y z
N SER A 1 1.79 -3.33 -35.76
CA SER A 1 1.95 -2.18 -34.85
C SER A 1 3.30 -2.24 -34.17
N SER A 2 4.00 -1.14 -34.17
CA SER A 2 5.29 -1.09 -33.50
C SER A 2 5.07 -1.02 -31.97
N TRP A 3 6.03 -1.50 -31.23
CA TRP A 3 6.08 -1.43 -29.76
C TRP A 3 5.87 -0.01 -29.21
N ALA A 4 6.15 1.01 -30.02
CA ALA A 4 6.03 2.42 -29.64
C ALA A 4 4.61 2.96 -29.66
N ASP A 5 3.67 2.26 -30.27
CA ASP A 5 2.31 2.75 -30.49
C ASP A 5 1.28 2.30 -29.45
N GLU A 6 1.66 1.39 -28.55
CA GLU A 6 0.77 0.96 -27.47
C GLU A 6 0.90 1.89 -26.25
N PRO A 7 -0.22 2.42 -25.75
CA PRO A 7 -0.17 3.24 -24.55
C PRO A 7 0.32 2.40 -23.36
N ARG A 8 1.34 2.88 -22.68
CA ARG A 8 1.90 2.26 -21.49
C ARG A 8 1.48 3.06 -20.26
N LEU A 9 0.76 2.40 -19.39
CA LEU A 9 0.34 2.94 -18.12
C LEU A 9 1.24 2.40 -17.02
N LEU A 10 1.63 3.27 -16.12
CA LEU A 10 2.48 2.93 -14.99
C LEU A 10 1.91 3.52 -13.71
N THR A 11 1.84 2.72 -12.68
CA THR A 11 1.62 3.19 -11.31
C THR A 11 2.91 3.08 -10.54
N THR A 12 3.17 4.03 -9.67
CA THR A 12 4.38 4.02 -8.86
C THR A 12 4.15 4.63 -7.48
N ALA A 13 4.86 4.09 -6.52
CA ALA A 13 5.01 4.67 -5.19
C ALA A 13 6.49 4.81 -4.92
N MET A 14 6.91 6.00 -4.52
CA MET A 14 8.29 6.28 -4.12
C MET A 14 8.31 6.70 -2.66
N LEU A 15 9.20 6.10 -1.90
CA LEU A 15 9.42 6.44 -0.49
C LEU A 15 10.84 6.96 -0.30
N ARG A 16 10.94 8.07 0.41
CA ARG A 16 12.20 8.53 0.97
C ARG A 16 12.12 8.44 2.48
N LEU A 17 13.00 7.63 3.06
CA LEU A 17 13.04 7.41 4.51
C LEU A 17 14.23 8.15 5.09
N THR A 18 13.98 8.96 6.12
CA THR A 18 15.03 9.70 6.82
C THR A 18 14.88 9.42 8.31
N ARG A 19 15.99 9.07 8.95
CA ARG A 19 16.01 8.92 10.40
C ARG A 19 15.85 10.29 11.05
N ILE A 20 14.93 10.38 12.01
CA ILE A 20 14.71 11.57 12.82
C ILE A 20 15.03 11.23 14.29
N GLU A 21 14.94 12.21 15.20
CA GLU A 21 15.33 12.04 16.60
C GLU A 21 14.62 10.85 17.26
N ASP A 22 13.33 10.67 16.99
CA ASP A 22 12.54 9.59 17.57
C ASP A 22 11.68 8.91 16.49
N GLY A 23 12.34 8.11 15.66
CA GLY A 23 11.64 7.37 14.60
C GLY A 23 12.17 7.63 13.20
N ILE A 24 11.25 7.61 12.24
CA ILE A 24 11.52 7.74 10.80
C ILE A 24 10.54 8.71 10.18
N ARG A 25 11.06 9.61 9.34
CA ARG A 25 10.24 10.42 8.44
C ARG A 25 10.13 9.74 7.09
N ALA A 26 8.92 9.48 6.65
CA ALA A 26 8.63 8.95 5.33
C ALA A 26 8.04 10.04 4.44
N GLU A 27 8.72 10.36 3.36
CA GLU A 27 8.20 11.21 2.28
C GLU A 27 7.67 10.30 1.19
N ILE A 28 6.38 10.44 0.88
CA ILE A 28 5.64 9.53 0.01
C ILE A 28 5.26 10.28 -1.26
N SER A 29 5.57 9.72 -2.42
CA SER A 29 5.15 10.24 -3.72
C SER A 29 4.41 9.15 -4.47
N LEU A 30 3.19 9.44 -4.89
CA LEU A 30 2.31 8.47 -5.55
C LEU A 30 1.90 8.97 -6.93
N ALA A 31 1.93 8.06 -7.89
CA ALA A 31 1.40 8.26 -9.23
C ALA A 31 0.48 7.09 -9.59
N GLY A 32 -0.83 7.26 -9.44
CA GLY A 32 -1.83 6.24 -9.71
C GLY A 32 -1.78 5.00 -8.82
N HIS A 33 -0.96 5.02 -7.78
CA HIS A 33 -0.80 3.89 -6.85
C HIS A 33 -1.79 3.99 -5.69
N CYS A 34 -2.13 2.83 -5.10
CA CYS A 34 -2.95 2.76 -3.88
C CYS A 34 -2.33 3.57 -2.75
N LEU A 35 -3.17 4.19 -1.93
CA LEU A 35 -2.71 4.89 -0.74
C LEU A 35 -2.09 3.92 0.26
N PRO A 36 -0.90 4.24 0.80
CA PRO A 36 -0.34 3.48 1.91
C PRO A 36 -1.20 3.53 3.17
N VAL A 37 -0.96 2.59 4.06
CA VAL A 37 -1.61 2.51 5.37
C VAL A 37 -0.58 2.71 6.46
N VAL A 38 -0.87 3.56 7.41
CA VAL A 38 -0.11 3.69 8.67
C VAL A 38 -0.87 2.98 9.78
N VAL A 39 -0.15 2.18 10.57
CA VAL A 39 -0.70 1.53 11.75
C VAL A 39 0.01 2.08 12.98
N ARG A 40 -0.76 2.72 13.85
CA ARG A 40 -0.30 3.27 15.14
C ARG A 40 -1.09 2.62 16.26
N GLY A 41 -0.46 1.72 17.00
CA GLY A 41 -1.16 0.92 17.99
C GLY A 41 -2.24 0.06 17.33
N ARG A 42 -3.49 0.31 17.67
CA ARG A 42 -4.65 -0.39 17.10
C ARG A 42 -5.44 0.46 16.09
N VAL A 43 -4.81 1.50 15.57
CA VAL A 43 -5.44 2.38 14.58
C VAL A 43 -4.71 2.22 13.25
N ALA A 44 -5.44 1.81 12.23
CA ALA A 44 -4.95 1.72 10.86
C ALA A 44 -5.71 2.73 9.99
N GLU A 45 -4.98 3.57 9.26
CA GLU A 45 -5.57 4.60 8.41
C GLU A 45 -4.74 4.82 7.15
N HIS A 46 -5.41 5.24 6.08
CA HIS A 46 -4.72 5.62 4.86
C HIS A 46 -3.95 6.92 5.04
N VAL A 47 -2.78 6.99 4.42
CA VAL A 47 -1.94 8.18 4.39
C VAL A 47 -1.49 8.46 2.95
N GLY A 48 -1.07 9.68 2.70
CA GLY A 48 -0.62 10.11 1.39
C GLY A 48 -1.68 10.87 0.62
N ALA A 49 -1.29 11.33 -0.55
CA ALA A 49 -2.17 12.03 -1.48
C ALA A 49 -2.22 11.25 -2.79
N PRO A 50 -3.41 11.09 -3.40
CA PRO A 50 -3.53 10.39 -4.66
C PRO A 50 -2.80 11.15 -5.76
N GLY A 51 -2.18 10.41 -6.67
CA GLY A 51 -1.53 10.93 -7.86
C GLY A 51 -2.11 10.32 -9.11
N MET A 52 -1.84 10.96 -10.27
CA MET A 52 -2.32 10.49 -11.55
C MET A 52 -1.47 9.33 -12.07
N LEU A 53 -2.11 8.45 -12.83
CA LEU A 53 -1.46 7.34 -13.52
C LEU A 53 -0.45 7.87 -14.54
N LEU A 54 0.76 7.36 -14.54
CA LEU A 54 1.78 7.74 -15.53
C LEU A 54 1.45 7.16 -16.90
N GLY A 55 1.67 7.96 -17.93
CA GLY A 55 1.42 7.59 -19.31
C GLY A 55 -0.02 7.81 -19.81
N ALA A 56 -0.95 8.15 -18.92
CA ALA A 56 -2.34 8.41 -19.28
C ALA A 56 -2.60 9.84 -19.74
N PHE A 57 -1.80 10.80 -19.27
CA PHE A 57 -1.99 12.23 -19.49
C PHE A 57 -0.67 12.90 -19.83
N ALA A 58 -0.73 14.00 -20.60
CA ALA A 58 0.44 14.81 -20.94
C ALA A 58 1.04 15.49 -19.70
N ASP A 59 0.19 16.00 -18.80
CA ASP A 59 0.60 16.62 -17.55
C ASP A 59 0.39 15.63 -16.41
N VAL A 60 1.48 15.24 -15.74
CA VAL A 60 1.44 14.29 -14.63
C VAL A 60 1.33 15.05 -13.31
N ARG A 61 0.34 14.68 -12.50
CA ARG A 61 0.23 15.13 -11.11
C ARG A 61 0.63 14.00 -10.18
N ILE A 62 1.66 14.26 -9.38
CA ILE A 62 2.15 13.32 -8.38
C ILE A 62 1.61 13.77 -7.02
N GLY A 63 0.95 12.86 -6.32
CA GLY A 63 0.54 13.10 -4.94
C GLY A 63 1.73 12.94 -4.00
N THR A 64 1.98 13.96 -3.16
CA THR A 64 3.08 13.94 -2.19
C THR A 64 2.55 14.14 -0.78
N ALA A 65 3.15 13.44 0.18
CA ALA A 65 2.83 13.60 1.59
C ALA A 65 4.04 13.21 2.45
N THR A 66 4.07 13.72 3.66
CA THR A 66 5.09 13.38 4.65
C THR A 66 4.41 12.85 5.90
N VAL A 67 4.91 11.72 6.42
CA VAL A 67 4.44 11.13 7.66
C VAL A 67 5.63 10.79 8.55
N ASP A 68 5.54 11.16 9.84
CA ASP A 68 6.52 10.78 10.84
C ASP A 68 6.04 9.54 11.58
N LEU A 69 6.86 8.51 11.57
CA LEU A 69 6.60 7.24 12.23
C LEU A 69 7.39 7.20 13.54
N SER A 70 6.70 7.10 14.66
CA SER A 70 7.31 6.87 15.96
C SER A 70 7.72 5.39 16.09
N PRO A 71 8.68 5.06 16.99
CA PRO A 71 9.05 3.67 17.22
C PRO A 71 7.81 2.79 17.48
N GLY A 72 7.72 1.68 16.74
CA GLY A 72 6.58 0.78 16.78
C GLY A 72 5.50 1.03 15.74
N ASP A 73 5.45 2.23 15.14
CA ASP A 73 4.54 2.53 14.05
C ASP A 73 4.94 1.75 12.78
N LEU A 74 3.95 1.41 11.98
CA LEU A 74 4.12 0.60 10.80
C LEU A 74 3.54 1.31 9.58
N LEU A 75 4.27 1.28 8.47
CA LEU A 75 3.82 1.76 7.17
C LEU A 75 3.74 0.58 6.22
N LEU A 76 2.57 0.41 5.61
CA LEU A 76 2.31 -0.67 4.66
C LEU A 76 1.95 -0.10 3.30
N LEU A 77 2.64 -0.59 2.27
CA LEU A 77 2.28 -0.35 0.87
C LEU A 77 1.83 -1.66 0.25
N HIS A 78 0.85 -1.59 -0.62
CA HIS A 78 0.35 -2.77 -1.32
C HIS A 78 -0.06 -2.42 -2.75
N THR A 79 -0.12 -3.45 -3.59
CA THR A 79 -0.66 -3.34 -4.95
C THR A 79 -2.16 -3.66 -4.95
N ASP A 80 -2.85 -3.31 -6.04
CA ASP A 80 -4.29 -3.53 -6.22
C ASP A 80 -4.72 -4.99 -6.07
N GLY A 81 -3.83 -5.93 -6.36
CA GLY A 81 -4.09 -7.37 -6.21
C GLY A 81 -4.53 -7.77 -4.81
N VAL A 82 -4.15 -6.99 -3.78
CA VAL A 82 -4.59 -7.22 -2.39
C VAL A 82 -6.06 -6.86 -2.21
N THR A 83 -6.46 -5.66 -2.59
CA THR A 83 -7.82 -5.14 -2.36
C THR A 83 -8.82 -5.59 -3.40
N GLU A 84 -8.38 -5.90 -4.60
CA GLU A 84 -9.22 -6.36 -5.71
C GLU A 84 -9.45 -7.88 -5.75
N ALA A 85 -8.83 -8.64 -4.85
CA ALA A 85 -9.11 -10.06 -4.70
C ALA A 85 -10.59 -10.30 -4.41
N ARG A 86 -11.23 -11.24 -5.12
CA ARG A 86 -12.69 -11.40 -5.08
C ARG A 86 -13.11 -12.73 -4.52
N ARG A 87 -14.19 -12.69 -3.74
CA ARG A 87 -14.96 -13.83 -3.34
C ARG A 87 -16.38 -13.67 -3.89
N HIS A 88 -16.78 -14.55 -4.81
CA HIS A 88 -18.10 -14.51 -5.45
C HIS A 88 -18.46 -13.09 -5.97
N GLY A 89 -17.51 -12.43 -6.62
CA GLY A 89 -17.68 -11.10 -7.18
C GLY A 89 -17.49 -9.92 -6.22
N VAL A 90 -17.28 -10.18 -4.92
CA VAL A 90 -17.09 -9.15 -3.90
C VAL A 90 -15.58 -8.98 -3.60
N GLU A 91 -15.09 -7.77 -3.74
CA GLU A 91 -13.68 -7.44 -3.45
C GLU A 91 -13.35 -7.57 -1.97
N PHE A 92 -12.11 -7.97 -1.68
CA PHE A 92 -11.57 -7.94 -0.32
C PHE A 92 -11.69 -6.52 0.25
N GLY A 93 -11.22 -5.54 -0.49
CA GLY A 93 -11.45 -4.13 -0.24
C GLY A 93 -10.57 -3.52 0.85
N GLU A 94 -10.52 -2.21 0.84
CA GLU A 94 -9.70 -1.43 1.77
C GLU A 94 -10.20 -1.53 3.22
N ALA A 95 -11.50 -1.57 3.43
CA ALA A 95 -12.08 -1.67 4.77
C ALA A 95 -11.66 -2.95 5.49
N ARG A 96 -11.61 -4.09 4.79
CA ARG A 96 -11.13 -5.35 5.38
C ARG A 96 -9.64 -5.29 5.69
N LEU A 97 -8.86 -4.67 4.82
CA LEU A 97 -7.43 -4.48 5.04
C LEU A 97 -7.16 -3.65 6.30
N LEU A 98 -7.82 -2.51 6.45
CA LEU A 98 -7.69 -1.66 7.65
C LEU A 98 -8.12 -2.39 8.91
N LYS A 99 -9.23 -3.11 8.86
CA LYS A 99 -9.72 -3.89 10.01
C LYS A 99 -8.75 -4.98 10.43
N LEU A 100 -8.18 -5.69 9.47
CA LEU A 100 -7.18 -6.73 9.71
C LEU A 100 -5.94 -6.14 10.39
N LEU A 101 -5.43 -5.04 9.87
CA LEU A 101 -4.23 -4.39 10.41
C LEU A 101 -4.47 -3.80 11.80
N SER A 102 -5.64 -3.22 12.05
CA SER A 102 -5.99 -2.66 13.37
C SER A 102 -6.20 -3.72 14.43
N ALA A 103 -6.46 -4.96 14.05
CA ALA A 103 -6.65 -6.07 14.99
C ALA A 103 -5.35 -6.73 15.46
N MET A 104 -4.22 -6.44 14.80
CA MET A 104 -2.93 -7.03 15.14
C MET A 104 -2.32 -6.34 16.36
N ALA A 105 -1.93 -7.14 17.35
CA ALA A 105 -1.19 -6.66 18.51
C ALA A 105 0.31 -6.65 18.20
N ASP A 106 0.95 -5.50 18.36
CA ASP A 106 2.39 -5.30 18.13
C ASP A 106 2.90 -5.96 16.82
N PRO A 107 2.35 -5.55 15.65
CA PRO A 107 2.64 -6.22 14.40
C PRO A 107 4.10 -6.05 13.99
N ARG A 108 4.76 -7.17 13.73
CA ARG A 108 6.10 -7.18 13.14
C ARG A 108 5.98 -7.21 11.61
N PRO A 109 6.98 -6.67 10.87
CA PRO A 109 6.89 -6.63 9.41
C PRO A 109 6.62 -7.98 8.75
N ASP A 110 7.38 -9.03 9.10
CA ASP A 110 7.22 -10.36 8.51
C ASP A 110 5.86 -10.97 8.80
N ASP A 111 5.41 -10.90 10.05
CA ASP A 111 4.10 -11.42 10.47
C ASP A 111 2.97 -10.67 9.77
N THR A 112 3.13 -9.35 9.58
CA THR A 112 2.14 -8.51 8.90
C THR A 112 2.00 -8.91 7.44
N VAL A 113 3.11 -9.10 6.72
CA VAL A 113 3.10 -9.55 5.32
C VAL A 113 2.41 -10.90 5.20
N GLU A 114 2.79 -11.87 6.01
CA GLU A 114 2.19 -13.21 6.01
C GLU A 114 0.70 -13.16 6.31
N HIS A 115 0.30 -12.35 7.28
CA HIS A 115 -1.10 -12.24 7.70
C HIS A 115 -1.97 -11.59 6.61
N VAL A 116 -1.48 -10.55 5.96
CA VAL A 116 -2.19 -9.91 4.84
C VAL A 116 -2.33 -10.88 3.68
N LEU A 117 -1.24 -11.46 3.21
CA LEU A 117 -1.25 -12.37 2.06
C LEU A 117 -2.09 -13.61 2.34
N GLY A 118 -1.96 -14.20 3.52
CA GLY A 118 -2.75 -15.37 3.93
C GLY A 118 -4.24 -15.08 4.03
N SER A 119 -4.61 -13.91 4.53
CA SER A 119 -6.02 -13.48 4.64
C SER A 119 -6.65 -13.26 3.26
N VAL A 120 -5.91 -12.66 2.32
CA VAL A 120 -6.37 -12.48 0.94
C VAL A 120 -6.49 -13.82 0.22
N ASP A 121 -5.52 -14.71 0.39
CA ASP A 121 -5.58 -16.06 -0.19
C ASP A 121 -6.77 -16.87 0.32
N TRP A 122 -7.05 -16.79 1.60
CA TRP A 122 -8.21 -17.46 2.19
C TRP A 122 -9.53 -16.86 1.69
N TYR A 123 -9.56 -15.54 1.49
CA TYR A 123 -10.77 -14.82 1.07
C TYR A 123 -11.15 -15.13 -0.38
N ARG A 124 -10.19 -15.09 -1.30
CA ARG A 124 -10.49 -15.18 -2.73
C ARG A 124 -10.96 -16.53 -3.18
N THR A 125 -11.90 -16.53 -4.14
CA THR A 125 -12.38 -17.71 -4.86
C THR A 125 -11.90 -17.75 -6.31
N THR A 126 -11.18 -16.71 -6.75
CA THR A 126 -10.62 -16.59 -8.10
C THR A 126 -9.13 -16.99 -8.14
N ALA A 127 -8.60 -17.17 -9.34
CA ALA A 127 -7.18 -17.42 -9.52
C ALA A 127 -6.32 -16.30 -8.93
N PRO A 128 -5.11 -16.63 -8.43
CA PRO A 128 -4.18 -15.62 -7.93
C PRO A 128 -3.86 -14.58 -8.99
N ASP A 129 -3.91 -13.30 -8.61
CA ASP A 129 -3.32 -12.20 -9.35
C ASP A 129 -2.04 -11.75 -8.65
N ASP A 130 -1.23 -10.98 -9.35
CA ASP A 130 0.02 -10.46 -8.80
C ASP A 130 -0.26 -9.56 -7.58
N MET A 131 0.38 -9.89 -6.48
CA MET A 131 0.29 -9.12 -5.23
C MET A 131 1.67 -8.80 -4.72
N ALA A 132 1.85 -7.56 -4.30
CA ALA A 132 3.04 -7.15 -3.57
C ALA A 132 2.63 -6.39 -2.32
N VAL A 133 3.30 -6.68 -1.22
CA VAL A 133 3.12 -5.99 0.07
C VAL A 133 4.49 -5.65 0.62
N LEU A 134 4.69 -4.39 0.97
CA LEU A 134 5.90 -3.89 1.61
C LEU A 134 5.52 -3.32 2.97
N VAL A 135 6.19 -3.76 4.00
CA VAL A 135 5.96 -3.29 5.37
C VAL A 135 7.25 -2.73 5.96
N ILE A 136 7.14 -1.54 6.51
CA ILE A 136 8.23 -0.84 7.20
C ILE A 136 7.79 -0.56 8.62
N ARG A 137 8.62 -0.92 9.60
CA ARG A 137 8.40 -0.58 11.01
C ARG A 137 9.50 0.34 11.49
N ALA A 138 9.11 1.44 12.12
CA ALA A 138 10.05 2.32 12.81
C ALA A 138 10.55 1.66 14.11
N THR A 139 11.84 1.76 14.36
CA THR A 139 12.50 1.20 15.55
C THR A 139 13.14 2.29 16.39
#